data_fbdc91588f56f4fb361bbe1e4e88a46e
#
_entry.id   fbdc91588f56f4fb361bbe1e4e88a46e
#
_cell.length_a   1.000
_cell.length_b   1.000
_cell.length_c   1.000
_cell.angle_alpha   90.00
_cell.angle_beta   90.00
_cell.angle_gamma   90.00
#
_symmetry.space_group_name_H-M   'P 1'
#
loop_
_entity.id
_entity.type
_entity.pdbx_description
1 polymer ?
#
loop_
_entity_poly.entity_id
_entity_poly.type
_entity_poly.pdbx_seq_one_letter_code
_entity_poly.pdbx_strand_id
1 'polypeptide(L)'
;MALGIFTQTCAKNVSGASKVFIAEKSVATAFTITSSEISAVTGTTPFMRIDAMQDSVNWEESGERIGLNNWKVGNKIEFDVMPPAKDTNTFLQALIDGSPCGFFAIIIDGNGKCWCVGHNATDVRERPLRLSKQDHKTGKGLSEAEGNTVRITLENECGGLALPFDSTLTAAILGGSATICKWS
;
A
#
# COMPACT_ATOMS: atom_id res chain seq x y z
N MET A 1 12.20 -18.88 -19.12
CA MET A 1 12.55 -18.76 -17.68
C MET A 1 12.18 -20.08 -17.01
N ALA A 2 13.14 -20.73 -16.36
CA ALA A 2 12.86 -21.99 -15.66
C ALA A 2 12.24 -21.67 -14.28
N LEU A 3 11.20 -22.41 -13.89
CA LEU A 3 10.66 -22.34 -12.56
C LEU A 3 11.65 -22.95 -11.58
N GLY A 4 12.09 -22.17 -10.60
CA GLY A 4 12.91 -22.66 -9.51
C GLY A 4 12.11 -23.49 -8.49
N ILE A 5 12.82 -24.19 -7.62
CA ILE A 5 12.18 -24.90 -6.50
C ILE A 5 11.69 -23.86 -5.49
N PHE A 6 10.38 -23.85 -5.25
CA PHE A 6 9.78 -23.07 -4.18
C PHE A 6 9.75 -23.92 -2.90
N THR A 7 10.48 -23.50 -1.88
CA THR A 7 10.46 -24.16 -0.58
C THR A 7 9.68 -23.30 0.41
N GLN A 8 8.56 -23.82 0.88
CA GLN A 8 7.77 -23.16 1.92
C GLN A 8 8.36 -23.52 3.28
N THR A 9 8.75 -22.51 4.06
CA THR A 9 9.16 -22.67 5.44
C THR A 9 7.93 -22.66 6.36
N CYS A 10 7.85 -23.55 7.32
CA CYS A 10 6.79 -23.58 8.34
C CYS A 10 7.00 -22.48 9.38
N ALA A 11 7.02 -21.23 8.96
CA ALA A 11 7.06 -20.08 9.86
C ALA A 11 5.64 -19.68 10.27
N LYS A 12 5.48 -19.19 11.50
CA LYS A 12 4.22 -18.61 11.96
C LYS A 12 3.90 -17.42 11.07
N ASN A 13 2.79 -17.50 10.35
CA ASN A 13 2.31 -16.43 9.50
C ASN A 13 1.22 -15.63 10.23
N VAL A 14 1.44 -14.32 10.40
CA VAL A 14 0.45 -13.42 11.00
C VAL A 14 -0.25 -12.70 9.86
N SER A 15 -1.55 -12.87 9.76
CA SER A 15 -2.39 -12.22 8.74
C SER A 15 -2.56 -10.73 9.01
N GLY A 16 -2.86 -10.00 7.93
CA GLY A 16 -3.17 -8.57 7.97
C GLY A 16 -1.95 -7.68 7.74
N ALA A 17 -2.23 -6.39 7.52
CA ALA A 17 -1.24 -5.35 7.41
C ALA A 17 -1.24 -4.51 8.69
N SER A 18 -0.06 -4.19 9.20
CA SER A 18 0.09 -3.46 10.46
C SER A 18 0.18 -1.95 10.25
N LYS A 19 0.72 -1.51 9.12
CA LYS A 19 0.92 -0.09 8.80
C LYS A 19 0.82 0.14 7.30
N VAL A 20 0.30 1.31 6.94
CA VAL A 20 0.26 1.81 5.56
C VAL A 20 0.91 3.18 5.51
N PHE A 21 1.72 3.37 4.50
CA PHE A 21 2.30 4.67 4.15
C PHE A 21 1.96 4.95 2.69
N ILE A 22 1.62 6.17 2.37
CA ILE A 22 1.30 6.58 0.99
C ILE A 22 2.13 7.79 0.58
N ALA A 23 2.46 7.85 -0.69
CA ALA A 23 3.00 9.06 -1.31
C ALA A 23 2.32 9.25 -2.66
N GLU A 24 2.06 10.51 -2.99
CA GLU A 24 1.59 10.86 -4.33
C GLU A 24 2.70 10.55 -5.35
N LYS A 25 2.32 10.00 -6.51
CA LYS A 25 3.27 9.65 -7.56
C LYS A 25 4.13 10.82 -8.00
N SER A 26 3.56 12.02 -8.04
CA SER A 26 4.26 13.27 -8.39
C SER A 26 5.46 13.57 -7.48
N VAL A 27 5.48 13.00 -6.28
CA VAL A 27 6.47 13.26 -5.23
C VAL A 27 7.47 12.10 -5.11
N ALA A 28 7.00 10.86 -5.24
CA ALA A 28 7.84 9.66 -5.27
C ALA A 28 8.32 9.42 -6.70
N THR A 29 9.39 10.09 -7.10
CA THR A 29 9.75 10.22 -8.52
C THR A 29 10.51 9.05 -9.10
N ALA A 30 11.28 8.27 -8.32
CA ALA A 30 12.02 7.13 -8.82
C ALA A 30 12.26 6.05 -7.77
N PHE A 31 12.17 4.80 -8.21
CA PHE A 31 12.53 3.62 -7.42
C PHE A 31 13.76 2.97 -8.03
N THR A 32 14.74 2.63 -7.21
CA THR A 32 15.87 1.81 -7.61
C THR A 32 15.57 0.36 -7.27
N ILE A 33 15.60 -0.51 -8.29
CA ILE A 33 15.30 -1.93 -8.12
C ILE A 33 16.59 -2.72 -8.33
N THR A 34 16.91 -3.56 -7.37
CA THR A 34 18.06 -4.47 -7.43
C THR A 34 17.58 -5.86 -7.05
N SER A 35 17.84 -6.87 -7.90
CA SER A 35 17.46 -8.27 -7.62
C SER A 35 15.96 -8.49 -7.33
N SER A 36 15.07 -7.74 -7.99
CA SER A 36 13.62 -7.75 -7.79
C SER A 36 13.14 -7.17 -6.46
N GLU A 37 13.98 -6.42 -5.77
CA GLU A 37 13.67 -5.70 -4.54
C GLU A 37 13.90 -4.20 -4.74
N ILE A 38 13.14 -3.37 -4.03
CA ILE A 38 13.36 -1.92 -4.04
C ILE A 38 14.45 -1.60 -3.03
N SER A 39 15.59 -1.12 -3.51
CA SER A 39 16.74 -0.74 -2.69
C SER A 39 16.79 0.74 -2.34
N ALA A 40 16.14 1.60 -3.12
CA ALA A 40 16.06 3.03 -2.82
C ALA A 40 14.83 3.67 -3.45
N VAL A 41 14.35 4.73 -2.81
CA VAL A 41 13.33 5.64 -3.33
C VAL A 41 13.92 7.05 -3.32
N THR A 42 13.91 7.71 -4.46
CA THR A 42 14.32 9.11 -4.58
C THR A 42 13.09 9.98 -4.80
N GLY A 43 12.92 10.96 -3.94
CA GLY A 43 11.82 11.91 -3.98
C GLY A 43 12.04 13.05 -2.98
N THR A 44 11.24 14.09 -3.08
CA THR A 44 11.37 15.28 -2.23
C THR A 44 10.60 15.19 -0.93
N THR A 45 9.66 14.25 -0.84
CA THR A 45 8.78 14.12 0.33
C THR A 45 8.72 12.65 0.77
N PRO A 46 8.83 12.37 2.06
CA PRO A 46 8.68 11.03 2.58
C PRO A 46 7.25 10.50 2.37
N PHE A 47 7.10 9.19 2.41
CA PHE A 47 5.78 8.57 2.47
C PHE A 47 5.07 8.97 3.76
N MET A 48 3.84 9.43 3.63
CA MET A 48 3.02 9.80 4.77
C MET A 48 2.43 8.55 5.42
N ARG A 49 2.64 8.40 6.71
CA ARG A 49 2.01 7.33 7.48
C ARG A 49 0.50 7.59 7.62
N ILE A 50 -0.29 6.55 7.38
CA ILE A 50 -1.72 6.57 7.66
C ILE A 50 -1.95 5.97 9.03
N ASP A 51 -2.54 6.74 9.92
CA ASP A 51 -3.01 6.26 11.22
C ASP A 51 -4.38 5.60 11.05
N ALA A 52 -4.35 4.41 10.46
CA ALA A 52 -5.53 3.57 10.31
C ALA A 52 -5.96 2.98 11.66
N MET A 53 -7.24 2.67 11.78
CA MET A 53 -7.75 1.95 12.94
C MET A 53 -7.08 0.59 13.04
N GLN A 54 -6.93 0.11 14.27
CA GLN A 54 -6.33 -1.21 14.52
C GLN A 54 -7.11 -2.28 13.75
N ASP A 55 -6.39 -3.20 13.14
CA ASP A 55 -6.91 -4.35 12.39
C ASP A 55 -7.83 -4.01 11.19
N SER A 56 -7.87 -2.73 10.77
CA SER A 56 -8.69 -2.29 9.64
C SER A 56 -7.97 -2.32 8.30
N VAL A 57 -6.65 -2.46 8.30
CA VAL A 57 -5.87 -2.44 7.07
C VAL A 57 -5.94 -3.80 6.40
N ASN A 58 -6.45 -3.80 5.18
CA ASN A 58 -6.49 -4.96 4.30
C ASN A 58 -5.78 -4.64 2.99
N TRP A 59 -4.90 -5.52 2.55
CA TRP A 59 -4.28 -5.47 1.24
C TRP A 59 -4.52 -6.77 0.51
N GLU A 60 -5.01 -6.66 -0.69
CA GLU A 60 -5.30 -7.77 -1.59
C GLU A 60 -4.58 -7.54 -2.92
N GLU A 61 -3.84 -8.54 -3.35
CA GLU A 61 -3.26 -8.61 -4.68
C GLU A 61 -3.91 -9.76 -5.43
N SER A 62 -4.48 -9.46 -6.58
CA SER A 62 -5.17 -10.44 -7.42
C SER A 62 -4.57 -10.49 -8.81
N GLY A 63 -4.39 -11.69 -9.33
CA GLY A 63 -3.91 -11.91 -10.70
C GLY A 63 -4.95 -12.63 -11.54
N GLU A 64 -5.27 -12.06 -12.70
CA GLU A 64 -6.21 -12.64 -13.66
C GLU A 64 -5.56 -12.80 -15.03
N ARG A 65 -5.82 -13.94 -15.67
CA ARG A 65 -5.36 -14.18 -17.04
C ARG A 65 -6.26 -13.48 -18.05
N ILE A 66 -5.68 -12.59 -18.85
CA ILE A 66 -6.37 -11.90 -19.94
C ILE A 66 -5.87 -12.47 -21.26
N GLY A 67 -6.66 -13.36 -21.89
CA GLY A 67 -6.27 -13.98 -23.15
C GLY A 67 -5.17 -15.02 -22.99
N LEU A 68 -4.49 -15.35 -24.11
CA LEU A 68 -3.54 -16.48 -24.15
C LEU A 68 -2.23 -16.22 -23.42
N ASN A 69 -1.70 -14.97 -23.44
CA ASN A 69 -0.35 -14.67 -22.98
C ASN A 69 -0.23 -13.48 -22.02
N ASN A 70 -1.35 -12.89 -21.60
CA ASN A 70 -1.34 -11.69 -20.75
C ASN A 70 -1.95 -11.97 -19.38
N TRP A 71 -1.32 -11.40 -18.36
CA TRP A 71 -1.85 -11.34 -17.01
C TRP A 71 -2.19 -9.90 -16.63
N LYS A 72 -3.29 -9.75 -15.93
CA LYS A 72 -3.68 -8.51 -15.24
C LYS A 72 -3.46 -8.73 -13.76
N VAL A 73 -2.69 -7.87 -13.13
CA VAL A 73 -2.53 -7.85 -11.68
C VAL A 73 -3.20 -6.60 -11.15
N GLY A 74 -4.13 -6.77 -10.23
CA GLY A 74 -4.79 -5.69 -9.52
C GLY A 74 -4.35 -5.68 -8.07
N ASN A 75 -4.19 -4.50 -7.51
CA ASN A 75 -3.94 -4.30 -6.08
C ASN A 75 -5.07 -3.46 -5.48
N LYS A 76 -5.52 -3.85 -4.31
CA LYS A 76 -6.55 -3.17 -3.55
C LYS A 76 -6.08 -3.02 -2.11
N ILE A 77 -6.14 -1.80 -1.60
CA ILE A 77 -5.83 -1.47 -0.21
C ILE A 77 -7.05 -0.84 0.41
N GLU A 78 -7.54 -1.39 1.50
CA GLU A 78 -8.64 -0.86 2.28
C GLU A 78 -8.16 -0.55 3.69
N PHE A 79 -8.60 0.57 4.24
CA PHE A 79 -8.34 0.91 5.63
C PHE A 79 -9.41 1.86 6.16
N ASP A 80 -9.66 1.78 7.45
CA ASP A 80 -10.58 2.66 8.15
C ASP A 80 -9.78 3.73 8.91
N VAL A 81 -10.18 4.97 8.78
CA VAL A 81 -9.65 6.09 9.58
C VAL A 81 -10.70 6.58 10.56
N MET A 82 -10.22 7.18 11.65
CA MET A 82 -11.10 7.71 12.69
C MET A 82 -12.08 8.77 12.16
N PRO A 83 -13.17 9.04 12.92
CA PRO A 83 -14.30 9.83 12.46
C PRO A 83 -13.92 11.22 12.01
N PRO A 84 -14.83 11.88 11.26
CA PRO A 84 -14.57 13.14 10.61
C PRO A 84 -14.23 14.23 11.62
N ALA A 85 -12.96 14.50 11.71
CA ALA A 85 -12.43 15.74 12.25
C ALA A 85 -12.04 16.63 11.07
N LYS A 86 -11.77 17.89 11.31
CA LYS A 86 -11.28 18.83 10.28
C LYS A 86 -10.07 18.25 9.53
N ASP A 87 -9.16 17.63 10.26
CA ASP A 87 -7.91 17.05 9.71
C ASP A 87 -8.20 15.84 8.82
N THR A 88 -9.17 15.00 9.19
CA THR A 88 -9.61 13.88 8.36
C THR A 88 -10.19 14.38 7.03
N ASN A 89 -11.03 15.40 7.05
CA ASN A 89 -11.58 15.98 5.82
C ASN A 89 -10.49 16.60 4.94
N THR A 90 -9.48 17.25 5.53
CA THR A 90 -8.33 17.77 4.80
C THR A 90 -7.54 16.65 4.13
N PHE A 91 -7.31 15.55 4.85
CA PHE A 91 -6.66 14.36 4.32
C PHE A 91 -7.47 13.72 3.17
N LEU A 92 -8.78 13.56 3.34
CA LEU A 92 -9.65 13.03 2.30
C LEU A 92 -9.66 13.89 1.04
N GLN A 93 -9.71 15.21 1.21
CA GLN A 93 -9.62 16.13 0.08
C GLN A 93 -8.28 15.99 -0.66
N ALA A 94 -7.18 15.86 0.08
CA ALA A 94 -5.87 15.64 -0.53
C ALA A 94 -5.81 14.30 -1.31
N LEU A 95 -6.47 13.25 -0.83
CA LEU A 95 -6.59 11.99 -1.58
C LEU A 95 -7.41 12.15 -2.87
N ILE A 96 -8.50 12.91 -2.82
CA ILE A 96 -9.33 13.20 -4.00
C ILE A 96 -8.51 13.97 -5.02
N ASP A 97 -7.83 15.03 -4.60
CA ASP A 97 -7.06 15.92 -5.47
C ASP A 97 -5.83 15.20 -6.07
N GLY A 98 -5.18 14.32 -5.31
CA GLY A 98 -4.03 13.53 -5.76
C GLY A 98 -4.42 12.31 -6.60
N SER A 99 -5.66 11.84 -6.55
CA SER A 99 -6.12 10.63 -7.23
C SER A 99 -5.89 10.62 -8.75
N PRO A 100 -6.01 11.73 -9.50
CA PRO A 100 -5.68 11.73 -10.92
C PRO A 100 -4.23 11.33 -11.23
N CYS A 101 -3.28 11.78 -10.41
CA CYS A 101 -1.86 11.39 -10.51
C CYS A 101 -1.62 9.99 -9.94
N GLY A 102 -2.38 9.63 -8.91
CA GLY A 102 -2.31 8.37 -8.19
C GLY A 102 -1.24 8.32 -7.10
N PHE A 103 -1.21 7.21 -6.40
CA PHE A 103 -0.40 7.01 -5.19
C PHE A 103 0.43 5.74 -5.28
N PHE A 104 1.59 5.77 -4.66
CA PHE A 104 2.33 4.58 -4.26
C PHE A 104 2.10 4.33 -2.79
N ALA A 105 2.00 3.06 -2.42
CA ALA A 105 1.84 2.67 -1.04
C ALA A 105 2.97 1.74 -0.58
N ILE A 106 3.38 1.90 0.67
CA ILE A 106 4.22 0.95 1.37
C ILE A 106 3.37 0.31 2.46
N ILE A 107 3.29 -1.00 2.42
CA ILE A 107 2.54 -1.80 3.38
C ILE A 107 3.52 -2.60 4.21
N ILE A 108 3.33 -2.56 5.52
CA ILE A 108 4.04 -3.45 6.44
C ILE A 108 3.06 -4.52 6.88
N ASP A 109 3.35 -5.76 6.53
CA ASP A 109 2.51 -6.89 6.90
C ASP A 109 2.65 -7.27 8.38
N GLY A 110 1.81 -8.18 8.85
CA GLY A 110 1.84 -8.68 10.23
C GLY A 110 3.15 -9.38 10.62
N ASN A 111 3.96 -9.78 9.65
CA ASN A 111 5.26 -10.40 9.85
C ASN A 111 6.41 -9.38 9.85
N GLY A 112 6.11 -8.10 9.62
CA GLY A 112 7.08 -7.02 9.53
C GLY A 112 7.77 -6.90 8.17
N LYS A 113 7.26 -7.56 7.13
CA LYS A 113 7.75 -7.42 5.77
C LYS A 113 7.15 -6.20 5.11
N CYS A 114 7.94 -5.47 4.33
CA CYS A 114 7.52 -4.25 3.66
C CYS A 114 7.31 -4.51 2.17
N TRP A 115 6.20 -4.03 1.65
CA TRP A 115 5.80 -4.19 0.26
C TRP A 115 5.50 -2.83 -0.36
N CYS A 116 6.01 -2.59 -1.56
CA CYS A 116 5.62 -1.44 -2.37
C CYS A 116 4.52 -1.84 -3.33
N VAL A 117 3.43 -1.11 -3.29
CA VAL A 117 2.25 -1.33 -4.12
C VAL A 117 2.01 -0.13 -5.03
N GLY A 118 1.63 -0.40 -6.27
CA GLY A 118 1.34 0.63 -7.26
C GLY A 118 2.49 0.95 -8.20
N HIS A 119 3.72 0.49 -7.90
CA HIS A 119 4.87 0.61 -8.80
C HIS A 119 5.00 -0.64 -9.68
N ASN A 120 5.23 -0.44 -10.96
CA ASN A 120 5.48 -1.52 -11.90
C ASN A 120 6.90 -1.43 -12.47
N ALA A 121 7.75 -2.37 -12.07
CA ALA A 121 9.16 -2.41 -12.48
C ALA A 121 9.37 -2.77 -13.96
N THR A 122 8.40 -3.41 -14.58
CA THR A 122 8.55 -4.00 -15.92
C THR A 122 7.81 -3.23 -17.01
N ASP A 123 6.89 -2.35 -16.63
CA ASP A 123 6.10 -1.56 -17.57
C ASP A 123 6.55 -0.09 -17.54
N VAL A 124 6.84 0.45 -18.71
CA VAL A 124 7.10 1.90 -18.90
C VAL A 124 5.88 2.75 -18.46
N ARG A 125 4.71 2.13 -18.34
CA ARG A 125 3.48 2.74 -17.87
C ARG A 125 3.17 2.34 -16.44
N GLU A 126 3.74 3.07 -15.51
CA GLU A 126 3.36 2.90 -14.10
C GLU A 126 1.85 3.03 -13.90
N ARG A 127 1.32 2.13 -13.10
CA ARG A 127 -0.10 2.07 -12.74
C ARG A 127 -0.28 2.32 -11.24
N PRO A 128 -0.18 3.58 -10.79
CA PRO A 128 -0.34 3.91 -9.38
C PRO A 128 -1.75 3.59 -8.90
N LEU A 129 -1.87 3.40 -7.61
CA LEU A 129 -3.16 3.28 -6.91
C LEU A 129 -3.95 4.57 -7.07
N ARG A 130 -5.26 4.46 -7.16
CA ARG A 130 -6.19 5.60 -7.19
C ARG A 130 -7.27 5.42 -6.14
N LEU A 131 -7.78 6.52 -5.64
CA LEU A 131 -8.95 6.48 -4.78
C LEU A 131 -10.15 5.96 -5.61
N SER A 132 -10.63 4.78 -5.25
CA SER A 132 -11.77 4.17 -5.92
C SER A 132 -13.06 4.38 -5.14
N LYS A 133 -12.96 4.34 -3.80
CA LYS A 133 -14.14 4.44 -2.95
C LYS A 133 -13.81 5.11 -1.62
N GLN A 134 -14.77 5.87 -1.14
CA GLN A 134 -14.78 6.45 0.19
C GLN A 134 -16.18 6.27 0.78
N ASP A 135 -16.27 5.53 1.86
CA ASP A 135 -17.52 5.30 2.59
C ASP A 135 -17.46 5.94 3.96
N HIS A 136 -18.36 6.86 4.20
CA HIS A 136 -18.57 7.50 5.49
C HIS A 136 -19.67 6.78 6.24
N LYS A 137 -19.37 6.19 7.37
CA LYS A 137 -20.35 5.52 8.22
C LYS A 137 -20.49 6.26 9.55
N THR A 138 -21.69 6.70 9.86
CA THR A 138 -22.07 7.11 11.20
C THR A 138 -22.76 5.94 11.88
N GLY A 139 -22.21 5.44 12.97
CA GLY A 139 -22.79 4.32 13.71
C GLY A 139 -24.20 4.63 14.23
N LYS A 140 -25.04 3.59 14.32
CA LYS A 140 -26.42 3.66 14.80
C LYS A 140 -26.51 3.38 16.31
N GLY A 141 -25.65 3.89 17.14
CA GLY A 141 -25.78 3.61 18.56
C GLY A 141 -24.54 3.91 19.39
N LEU A 142 -24.61 3.55 20.66
CA LEU A 142 -23.52 3.73 21.65
C LEU A 142 -22.51 2.56 21.64
N SER A 143 -22.61 1.65 20.68
CA SER A 143 -21.68 0.51 20.56
C SER A 143 -20.39 0.96 19.92
N GLU A 144 -19.26 0.72 20.58
CA GLU A 144 -17.92 0.98 20.04
C GLU A 144 -17.65 0.21 18.74
N ALA A 145 -18.31 -0.93 18.54
CA ALA A 145 -18.17 -1.74 17.32
C ALA A 145 -18.80 -1.09 16.08
N GLU A 146 -19.68 -0.11 16.25
CA GLU A 146 -20.34 0.62 15.16
C GLU A 146 -19.95 2.10 15.13
N GLY A 147 -18.73 2.42 15.55
CA GLY A 147 -18.24 3.79 15.61
C GLY A 147 -18.28 4.52 14.26
N ASN A 148 -18.23 5.84 14.32
CA ASN A 148 -18.06 6.66 13.12
C ASN A 148 -16.70 6.37 12.49
N THR A 149 -16.69 5.88 11.27
CA THR A 149 -15.47 5.56 10.53
C THR A 149 -15.58 6.04 9.09
N VAL A 150 -14.44 6.31 8.49
CA VAL A 150 -14.34 6.52 7.05
C VAL A 150 -13.51 5.39 6.48
N ARG A 151 -14.14 4.54 5.68
CA ARG A 151 -13.43 3.51 4.91
C ARG A 151 -12.93 4.10 3.61
N ILE A 152 -11.66 3.90 3.35
CA ILE A 152 -10.98 4.34 2.14
C ILE A 152 -10.51 3.11 1.38
N THR A 153 -10.77 3.11 0.08
CA THR A 153 -10.31 2.07 -0.84
C THR A 153 -9.43 2.71 -1.91
N LEU A 154 -8.18 2.27 -1.96
CA LEU A 154 -7.25 2.59 -3.04
C LEU A 154 -7.05 1.35 -3.89
N GLU A 155 -7.16 1.48 -5.20
CA GLU A 155 -7.00 0.34 -6.10
C GLU A 155 -6.30 0.73 -7.40
N ASN A 156 -5.70 -0.25 -8.04
CA ASN A 156 -5.25 -0.16 -9.41
C ASN A 156 -5.66 -1.40 -10.19
N GLU A 157 -5.86 -1.21 -11.47
CA GLU A 157 -6.02 -2.29 -12.43
C GLU A 157 -4.82 -2.35 -13.36
N CYS A 158 -4.43 -3.55 -13.77
CA CYS A 158 -3.30 -3.76 -14.66
C CYS A 158 -1.98 -3.21 -14.09
N GLY A 159 -1.82 -3.24 -12.78
CA GLY A 159 -0.56 -2.95 -12.09
C GLY A 159 0.46 -4.05 -12.26
N GLY A 160 1.61 -3.91 -11.61
CA GLY A 160 2.57 -4.99 -11.39
C GLY A 160 2.33 -5.70 -10.07
N LEU A 161 3.04 -6.80 -9.85
CA LEU A 161 3.14 -7.40 -8.53
C LEU A 161 3.74 -6.41 -7.54
N ALA A 162 3.30 -6.47 -6.30
CA ALA A 162 3.93 -5.72 -5.24
C ALA A 162 5.40 -6.13 -5.09
N LEU A 163 6.27 -5.15 -4.92
CA LEU A 163 7.69 -5.38 -4.81
C LEU A 163 8.13 -5.33 -3.35
N PRO A 164 8.94 -6.29 -2.90
CA PRO A 164 9.53 -6.23 -1.57
C PRO A 164 10.53 -5.08 -1.47
N PHE A 165 10.65 -4.51 -0.28
CA PHE A 165 11.72 -3.58 0.05
C PHE A 165 12.91 -4.31 0.63
N ASP A 166 14.12 -3.90 0.24
CA ASP A 166 15.34 -4.27 0.94
C ASP A 166 15.27 -3.81 2.42
N SER A 167 15.82 -4.62 3.31
CA SER A 167 15.87 -4.36 4.76
C SER A 167 16.55 -3.04 5.17
N THR A 168 17.24 -2.40 4.26
CA THR A 168 17.96 -1.14 4.48
C THR A 168 17.11 0.12 4.29
N LEU A 169 15.87 -0.01 3.80
CA LEU A 169 14.99 1.13 3.63
C LEU A 169 14.48 1.66 4.97
N THR A 170 15.11 2.71 5.40
CA THR A 170 15.06 3.27 6.73
C THR A 170 14.12 4.48 6.84
N ALA A 171 14.07 5.03 8.03
CA ALA A 171 13.39 6.21 8.50
C ALA A 171 13.27 7.41 7.54
N ALA A 172 14.23 7.62 6.66
CA ALA A 172 14.22 8.74 5.72
C ALA A 172 13.04 8.68 4.73
N ILE A 173 12.64 7.46 4.34
CA ILE A 173 11.51 7.25 3.41
C ILE A 173 10.18 7.29 4.14
N LEU A 174 10.16 6.81 5.38
CA LEU A 174 8.94 6.68 6.19
C LEU A 174 8.66 7.89 7.09
N GLY A 175 9.31 9.02 6.86
CA GLY A 175 9.00 10.25 7.58
C GLY A 175 9.32 10.25 9.07
N GLY A 176 10.42 9.58 9.48
CA GLY A 176 10.97 9.75 10.83
C GLY A 176 10.73 8.61 11.81
N SER A 177 10.06 7.55 11.44
CA SER A 177 9.95 6.33 12.25
C SER A 177 10.61 5.18 11.52
N ALA A 178 11.83 4.83 11.94
CA ALA A 178 12.52 3.67 11.38
C ALA A 178 11.70 2.40 11.62
N THR A 179 11.23 1.81 10.56
CA THR A 179 10.70 0.45 10.59
C THR A 179 11.65 -0.41 9.78
N ILE A 180 12.32 -1.34 10.45
CA ILE A 180 13.19 -2.29 9.78
C ILE A 180 12.29 -3.32 9.12
N CYS A 181 12.33 -3.40 7.81
CA CYS A 181 11.70 -4.48 7.06
C CYS A 181 12.44 -5.78 7.35
N LYS A 182 11.77 -6.75 7.93
CA LYS A 182 12.40 -8.04 8.30
C LYS A 182 12.14 -9.06 7.20
N TRP A 183 13.12 -9.29 6.37
CA TRP A 183 13.21 -10.45 5.49
C TRP A 183 14.12 -11.46 6.15
N SER A 184 13.57 -12.41 6.84
CA SER A 184 14.32 -13.56 7.40
C SER A 184 13.91 -14.82 6.68
#